data_23e275ce11ba5ac11e1f201814a67a83
#
_entry.id   23e275ce11ba5ac11e1f201814a67a83
#
_cell.length_a   1.000
_cell.length_b   1.000
_cell.length_c   1.000
_cell.angle_alpha   90.00
_cell.angle_beta   90.00
_cell.angle_gamma   90.00
#
_symmetry.space_group_name_H-M   'P 1'
#
loop_
_entity.id
_entity.type
_entity.pdbx_description
1 polymer ?
#
loop_
_entity_poly.entity_id
_entity_poly.type
_entity_poly.pdbx_seq_one_letter_code
_entity_poly.pdbx_strand_id
1 'polypeptide(L)'
;MDQGIAQEFLSGKSERWRVVLLLVVTILVYANTLLNSFTYDDFLYILNNPAVTAPTLKGFLEPTRAFNLFRPVTFLSFALNWAVGFIHPFSYHLVNLLLHAAVTLLLYLLCCKVLERMPEGDFVALAAALLFAVHPIHTEAVASIVGRSEMLAAGFLLAAWLLHLRDRQILELVCLVLALLSKESAVCFLPLALAGDYARGEFKPRQRYFWIAGVSALYVGVLWKVQGGRFGEVSVNFLDNPLASLPATWRILNALRVAWKYVGLLIYPGALSYDYSYNAIRLYEDWRHTFPAAVAAIAVLALWLWALWSRRRGWVLAGAIYFAGFAVTANALVPTGTIMGERLAYFPSAGFCLLLALMWVRLKKLKAAWAWAALIVLAGALGARSVVRNRDWRTNFTLFSAGVRAVPGSSRAHCNMGGQYLDSGQLDAALTEFQTALAIYPDYPDALEYSGLIESRRGHDQQALELLERAFFFTRKESTRYGERAVNLAAMFMKVGQSDEAMGLLNQAIEVAPGNARAWANRAVIYYWRGNVESARVDAETALLADPSNPQAQKLLEALRTPTRVAPR
;
A
#
# COMPACT_ATOMS: atom_id res chain seq x y z
N MET A 1 19.95 -22.25 -5.95
CA MET A 1 18.79 -23.18 -5.99
C MET A 1 19.34 -24.55 -6.30
N ASP A 2 19.21 -25.49 -5.39
CA ASP A 2 19.81 -26.83 -5.52
C ASP A 2 19.16 -27.56 -6.70
N GLN A 3 19.97 -28.12 -7.61
CA GLN A 3 19.48 -28.86 -8.79
C GLN A 3 18.52 -29.99 -8.41
N GLY A 4 18.62 -30.53 -7.19
CA GLY A 4 17.68 -31.50 -6.63
C GLY A 4 16.25 -31.01 -6.46
N ILE A 5 16.02 -29.71 -6.23
CA ILE A 5 14.68 -29.14 -6.03
C ILE A 5 13.88 -29.17 -7.35
N ALA A 6 14.52 -28.81 -8.46
CA ALA A 6 13.87 -28.80 -9.76
C ALA A 6 13.66 -30.23 -10.33
N GLN A 7 14.62 -31.16 -10.08
CA GLN A 7 14.53 -32.52 -10.59
C GLN A 7 13.47 -33.37 -9.88
N GLU A 8 13.30 -33.25 -8.55
CA GLU A 8 12.28 -33.98 -7.79
C GLU A 8 10.84 -33.64 -8.21
N PHE A 9 10.59 -32.36 -8.59
CA PHE A 9 9.27 -31.87 -8.97
C PHE A 9 8.99 -31.88 -10.49
N LEU A 10 10.00 -32.08 -11.33
CA LEU A 10 9.83 -32.08 -12.79
C LEU A 10 10.01 -33.46 -13.42
N SER A 11 10.07 -34.51 -12.62
CA SER A 11 10.33 -35.86 -13.12
C SER A 11 9.17 -36.50 -13.90
N GLY A 12 7.92 -36.09 -13.63
CA GLY A 12 6.74 -36.61 -14.31
C GLY A 12 6.24 -35.72 -15.47
N LYS A 13 5.91 -36.32 -16.63
CA LYS A 13 5.28 -35.57 -17.76
C LYS A 13 4.00 -34.82 -17.31
N SER A 14 3.25 -35.38 -16.33
CA SER A 14 2.01 -34.79 -15.82
C SER A 14 2.24 -33.57 -14.92
N GLU A 15 3.40 -33.39 -14.31
CA GLU A 15 3.69 -32.23 -13.46
C GLU A 15 4.18 -31.02 -14.28
N ARG A 16 4.95 -31.26 -15.33
CA ARG A 16 5.48 -30.20 -16.19
C ARG A 16 4.38 -29.37 -16.84
N TRP A 17 3.32 -29.99 -17.36
CA TRP A 17 2.23 -29.25 -17.99
C TRP A 17 1.46 -28.37 -16.99
N ARG A 18 1.32 -28.80 -15.72
CA ARG A 18 0.66 -28.02 -14.66
C ARG A 18 1.46 -26.75 -14.34
N VAL A 19 2.77 -26.85 -14.23
CA VAL A 19 3.68 -25.71 -14.04
C VAL A 19 3.59 -24.76 -15.22
N VAL A 20 3.69 -25.29 -16.45
CA VAL A 20 3.57 -24.46 -17.67
C VAL A 20 2.21 -23.79 -17.75
N LEU A 21 1.12 -24.50 -17.45
CA LEU A 21 -0.23 -23.93 -17.40
C LEU A 21 -0.32 -22.75 -16.44
N LEU A 22 0.15 -22.92 -15.20
CA LEU A 22 0.10 -21.86 -14.18
C LEU A 22 0.92 -20.64 -14.60
N LEU A 23 2.11 -20.83 -15.16
CA LEU A 23 2.94 -19.74 -15.66
C LEU A 23 2.26 -19.01 -16.81
N VAL A 24 1.79 -19.73 -17.83
CA VAL A 24 1.13 -19.15 -19.00
C VAL A 24 -0.13 -18.38 -18.60
N VAL A 25 -0.99 -18.96 -17.77
CA VAL A 25 -2.21 -18.29 -17.34
C VAL A 25 -1.89 -17.04 -16.52
N THR A 26 -0.94 -17.11 -15.58
CA THR A 26 -0.53 -15.94 -14.79
C THR A 26 0.00 -14.81 -15.68
N ILE A 27 0.89 -15.15 -16.63
CA ILE A 27 1.46 -14.17 -17.54
C ILE A 27 0.37 -13.55 -18.43
N LEU A 28 -0.51 -14.35 -19.03
CA LEU A 28 -1.57 -13.83 -19.90
C LEU A 28 -2.54 -12.90 -19.18
N VAL A 29 -2.91 -13.19 -17.92
CA VAL A 29 -3.84 -12.38 -17.15
C VAL A 29 -3.24 -11.04 -16.74
N TYR A 30 -1.93 -10.96 -16.49
CA TYR A 30 -1.28 -9.73 -16.03
C TYR A 30 -0.35 -9.08 -17.07
N ALA A 31 -0.19 -9.65 -18.27
CA ALA A 31 0.69 -9.09 -19.32
C ALA A 31 0.33 -7.64 -19.70
N ASN A 32 -0.94 -7.26 -19.62
CA ASN A 32 -1.37 -5.91 -19.94
C ASN A 32 -0.89 -4.85 -18.91
N THR A 33 -0.43 -5.27 -17.72
CA THR A 33 0.19 -4.35 -16.75
C THR A 33 1.53 -3.78 -17.22
N LEU A 34 2.20 -4.48 -18.14
CA LEU A 34 3.47 -4.03 -18.74
C LEU A 34 3.34 -2.69 -19.48
N LEU A 35 2.11 -2.29 -19.83
CA LEU A 35 1.79 -1.03 -20.50
C LEU A 35 1.37 0.08 -19.53
N ASN A 36 1.36 -0.19 -18.22
CA ASN A 36 0.98 0.78 -17.21
C ASN A 36 2.12 1.77 -16.92
N SER A 37 1.74 3.00 -16.59
CA SER A 37 2.66 4.02 -16.10
C SER A 37 2.91 3.87 -14.59
N PHE A 38 3.84 4.66 -14.04
CA PHE A 38 3.89 4.89 -12.60
C PHE A 38 2.59 5.54 -12.14
N THR A 39 2.04 5.06 -11.02
CA THR A 39 0.77 5.55 -10.48
C THR A 39 0.83 5.71 -8.96
N TYR A 40 0.10 6.71 -8.46
CA TYR A 40 -0.18 6.94 -7.04
C TYR A 40 1.07 6.86 -6.14
N ASP A 41 1.18 5.81 -5.34
CA ASP A 41 2.28 5.60 -4.39
C ASP A 41 3.66 5.44 -5.07
N ASP A 42 3.71 5.06 -6.36
CA ASP A 42 4.96 4.84 -7.08
C ASP A 42 5.82 6.10 -7.16
N PHE A 43 5.19 7.29 -7.25
CA PHE A 43 5.91 8.56 -7.25
C PHE A 43 6.69 8.77 -5.97
N LEU A 44 6.09 8.48 -4.82
CA LEU A 44 6.69 8.73 -3.52
C LEU A 44 7.70 7.66 -3.13
N TYR A 45 7.39 6.39 -3.40
CA TYR A 45 8.22 5.27 -2.96
C TYR A 45 9.36 4.93 -3.92
N ILE A 46 9.29 5.38 -5.17
CA ILE A 46 10.28 5.05 -6.20
C ILE A 46 10.92 6.31 -6.77
N LEU A 47 10.16 7.17 -7.46
CA LEU A 47 10.71 8.28 -8.22
C LEU A 47 11.30 9.38 -7.32
N ASN A 48 10.64 9.68 -6.22
CA ASN A 48 11.06 10.72 -5.25
C ASN A 48 11.78 10.13 -4.01
N ASN A 49 12.19 8.85 -4.06
CA ASN A 49 12.84 8.20 -2.93
C ASN A 49 14.35 8.11 -3.14
N PRO A 50 15.17 8.87 -2.37
CA PRO A 50 16.63 8.81 -2.47
C PRO A 50 17.22 7.42 -2.22
N ALA A 51 16.58 6.58 -1.39
CA ALA A 51 17.01 5.19 -1.19
C ALA A 51 16.92 4.34 -2.48
N VAL A 52 16.14 4.77 -3.46
CA VAL A 52 15.98 4.11 -4.76
C VAL A 52 16.83 4.81 -5.84
N THR A 53 16.74 6.15 -5.93
CA THR A 53 17.34 6.93 -7.02
C THR A 53 18.81 7.24 -6.83
N ALA A 54 19.28 7.29 -5.57
CA ALA A 54 20.66 7.51 -5.17
C ALA A 54 21.02 6.59 -3.98
N PRO A 55 21.07 5.26 -4.18
CA PRO A 55 21.10 4.29 -3.11
C PRO A 55 22.38 4.37 -2.29
N THR A 56 22.22 4.37 -0.96
CA THR A 56 23.30 4.25 0.02
C THR A 56 22.93 3.19 1.04
N LEU A 57 23.93 2.54 1.66
CA LEU A 57 23.68 1.57 2.72
C LEU A 57 22.86 2.18 3.87
N LYS A 58 23.18 3.41 4.25
CA LYS A 58 22.45 4.17 5.27
C LYS A 58 20.98 4.36 4.87
N GLY A 59 20.70 4.74 3.61
CA GLY A 59 19.35 4.97 3.11
C GLY A 59 18.46 3.72 3.14
N PHE A 60 19.04 2.50 2.99
CA PHE A 60 18.28 1.25 3.14
C PHE A 60 18.02 0.87 4.60
N LEU A 61 18.88 1.30 5.52
CA LEU A 61 18.79 0.97 6.95
C LEU A 61 17.97 1.99 7.75
N GLU A 62 17.65 3.13 7.16
CA GLU A 62 16.76 4.13 7.75
C GLU A 62 15.30 3.93 7.30
N PRO A 63 14.32 4.21 8.17
CA PRO A 63 12.92 4.20 7.75
C PRO A 63 12.66 5.33 6.75
N THR A 64 11.73 5.10 5.83
CA THR A 64 11.31 6.17 4.90
C THR A 64 10.69 7.32 5.67
N ARG A 65 11.15 8.56 5.41
CA ARG A 65 10.68 9.76 6.12
C ARG A 65 9.17 9.99 5.99
N ALA A 66 8.58 9.59 4.87
CA ALA A 66 7.17 9.84 4.60
C ALA A 66 6.21 8.98 5.43
N PHE A 67 6.56 7.69 5.69
CA PHE A 67 5.64 6.72 6.32
C PHE A 67 6.29 5.88 7.41
N ASN A 68 7.52 6.19 7.81
CA ASN A 68 8.27 5.44 8.81
C ASN A 68 8.34 3.92 8.52
N LEU A 69 8.43 3.55 7.23
CA LEU A 69 8.50 2.15 6.79
C LEU A 69 9.94 1.66 6.71
N PHE A 70 10.17 0.46 7.27
CA PHE A 70 11.45 -0.23 7.23
C PHE A 70 11.35 -1.50 6.39
N ARG A 71 11.67 -1.41 5.08
CA ARG A 71 11.56 -2.52 4.09
C ARG A 71 12.80 -2.58 3.18
N PRO A 72 14.00 -2.84 3.74
CA PRO A 72 15.27 -2.76 3.00
C PRO A 72 15.29 -3.61 1.72
N VAL A 73 14.77 -4.85 1.76
CA VAL A 73 14.76 -5.77 0.61
C VAL A 73 13.85 -5.26 -0.51
N THR A 74 12.70 -4.68 -0.16
CA THR A 74 11.81 -4.07 -1.15
C THR A 74 12.47 -2.87 -1.83
N PHE A 75 13.05 -1.94 -1.05
CA PHE A 75 13.74 -0.77 -1.62
C PHE A 75 14.98 -1.14 -2.41
N LEU A 76 15.75 -2.13 -1.96
CA LEU A 76 16.86 -2.69 -2.75
C LEU A 76 16.37 -3.23 -4.09
N SER A 77 15.24 -3.92 -4.13
CA SER A 77 14.67 -4.45 -5.38
C SER A 77 14.26 -3.32 -6.35
N PHE A 78 13.79 -2.17 -5.84
CA PHE A 78 13.50 -0.99 -6.65
C PHE A 78 14.79 -0.31 -7.13
N ALA A 79 15.80 -0.18 -6.27
CA ALA A 79 17.09 0.39 -6.65
C ALA A 79 17.81 -0.43 -7.73
N LEU A 80 17.71 -1.77 -7.68
CA LEU A 80 18.19 -2.64 -8.75
C LEU A 80 17.43 -2.42 -10.06
N ASN A 81 16.09 -2.26 -10.00
CA ASN A 81 15.32 -1.90 -11.18
C ASN A 81 15.73 -0.52 -11.73
N TRP A 82 15.93 0.47 -10.85
CA TRP A 82 16.38 1.80 -11.22
C TRP A 82 17.75 1.75 -11.93
N ALA A 83 18.69 0.98 -11.40
CA ALA A 83 20.03 0.83 -11.98
C ALA A 83 20.02 0.20 -13.39
N VAL A 84 19.03 -0.67 -13.71
CA VAL A 84 18.94 -1.37 -15.00
C VAL A 84 17.96 -0.71 -15.97
N GLY A 85 16.80 -0.28 -15.49
CA GLY A 85 15.68 0.18 -16.31
C GLY A 85 15.36 1.67 -16.18
N PHE A 86 16.06 2.41 -15.31
CA PHE A 86 15.83 3.83 -15.02
C PHE A 86 14.34 4.13 -14.72
N ILE A 87 13.79 5.18 -15.35
CA ILE A 87 12.41 5.64 -15.19
C ILE A 87 11.41 4.92 -16.09
N HIS A 88 11.77 3.76 -16.68
CA HIS A 88 10.83 3.02 -17.53
C HIS A 88 9.96 2.08 -16.69
N PRO A 89 8.64 2.32 -16.54
CA PRO A 89 7.76 1.52 -15.70
C PRO A 89 7.67 0.06 -16.14
N PHE A 90 7.86 -0.24 -17.42
CA PHE A 90 7.85 -1.59 -17.98
C PHE A 90 8.71 -2.57 -17.19
N SER A 91 9.96 -2.20 -16.86
CA SER A 91 10.89 -3.08 -16.16
C SER A 91 10.40 -3.43 -14.74
N TYR A 92 9.74 -2.48 -14.08
CA TYR A 92 9.18 -2.67 -12.74
C TYR A 92 7.95 -3.59 -12.77
N HIS A 93 7.06 -3.38 -13.73
CA HIS A 93 5.89 -4.25 -13.92
C HIS A 93 6.30 -5.66 -14.34
N LEU A 94 7.34 -5.81 -15.16
CA LEU A 94 7.87 -7.12 -15.54
C LEU A 94 8.35 -7.90 -14.30
N VAL A 95 9.10 -7.27 -13.41
CA VAL A 95 9.55 -7.90 -12.15
C VAL A 95 8.35 -8.29 -11.29
N ASN A 96 7.33 -7.43 -11.16
CA ASN A 96 6.12 -7.74 -10.40
C ASN A 96 5.37 -8.94 -11.00
N LEU A 97 5.23 -9.00 -12.32
CA LEU A 97 4.60 -10.12 -13.03
C LEU A 97 5.36 -11.43 -12.78
N LEU A 98 6.69 -11.41 -12.88
CA LEU A 98 7.52 -12.59 -12.62
C LEU A 98 7.46 -13.01 -11.14
N LEU A 99 7.41 -12.07 -10.21
CA LEU A 99 7.23 -12.37 -8.79
C LEU A 99 5.86 -13.02 -8.52
N HIS A 100 4.78 -12.51 -9.13
CA HIS A 100 3.46 -13.13 -8.98
C HIS A 100 3.41 -14.56 -9.54
N ALA A 101 4.05 -14.79 -10.68
CA ALA A 101 4.20 -16.13 -11.24
C ALA A 101 5.01 -17.05 -10.32
N ALA A 102 6.11 -16.56 -9.74
CA ALA A 102 6.91 -17.31 -8.78
C ALA A 102 6.14 -17.64 -7.49
N VAL A 103 5.38 -16.68 -6.94
CA VAL A 103 4.52 -16.91 -5.75
C VAL A 103 3.45 -17.95 -6.05
N THR A 104 2.82 -17.88 -7.22
CA THR A 104 1.82 -18.88 -7.67
C THR A 104 2.42 -20.29 -7.72
N LEU A 105 3.62 -20.43 -8.27
CA LEU A 105 4.33 -21.72 -8.30
C LEU A 105 4.71 -22.20 -6.90
N LEU A 106 5.23 -21.33 -6.04
CA LEU A 106 5.58 -21.69 -4.67
C LEU A 106 4.35 -22.15 -3.88
N LEU A 107 3.21 -21.50 -4.07
CA LEU A 107 1.94 -21.92 -3.49
C LEU A 107 1.52 -23.30 -4.02
N TYR A 108 1.61 -23.55 -5.32
CA TYR A 108 1.33 -24.84 -5.93
C TYR A 108 2.21 -25.95 -5.30
N LEU A 109 3.53 -25.71 -5.23
CA LEU A 109 4.49 -26.67 -4.67
C LEU A 109 4.24 -26.93 -3.19
N LEU A 110 3.91 -25.90 -2.40
CA LEU A 110 3.55 -26.04 -1.00
C LEU A 110 2.29 -26.89 -0.84
N CYS A 111 1.24 -26.60 -1.61
CA CYS A 111 0.01 -27.39 -1.58
C CYS A 111 0.26 -28.85 -1.97
N CYS A 112 1.03 -29.14 -3.02
CA CYS A 112 1.41 -30.50 -3.39
C CYS A 112 2.10 -31.21 -2.22
N LYS A 113 3.06 -30.53 -1.55
CA LYS A 113 3.82 -31.15 -0.45
C LYS A 113 3.00 -31.40 0.80
N VAL A 114 2.13 -30.45 1.18
CA VAL A 114 1.30 -30.63 2.40
C VAL A 114 0.14 -31.60 2.16
N LEU A 115 -0.39 -31.65 0.94
CA LEU A 115 -1.56 -32.46 0.58
C LEU A 115 -1.19 -33.80 -0.08
N GLU A 116 0.09 -34.18 -0.16
CA GLU A 116 0.57 -35.39 -0.84
C GLU A 116 -0.12 -36.69 -0.38
N ARG A 117 -0.53 -36.74 0.91
CA ARG A 117 -1.25 -37.88 1.50
C ARG A 117 -2.77 -37.74 1.43
N MET A 118 -3.28 -36.70 0.78
CA MET A 118 -4.71 -36.47 0.67
C MET A 118 -5.23 -37.03 -0.67
N PRO A 119 -6.30 -37.81 -0.69
CA PRO A 119 -6.98 -38.13 -1.94
C PRO A 119 -7.34 -36.84 -2.69
N GLU A 120 -7.04 -36.78 -4.00
CA GLU A 120 -7.25 -35.58 -4.83
C GLU A 120 -6.37 -34.37 -4.48
N GLY A 121 -5.28 -34.57 -3.70
CA GLY A 121 -4.35 -33.51 -3.29
C GLY A 121 -3.78 -32.71 -4.48
N ASP A 122 -3.43 -33.38 -5.55
CA ASP A 122 -2.97 -32.79 -6.80
C ASP A 122 -3.99 -31.85 -7.46
N PHE A 123 -5.26 -32.27 -7.47
CA PHE A 123 -6.34 -31.46 -8.00
C PHE A 123 -6.53 -30.21 -7.14
N VAL A 124 -6.55 -30.37 -5.81
CA VAL A 124 -6.68 -29.25 -4.88
C VAL A 124 -5.52 -28.27 -5.04
N ALA A 125 -4.29 -28.76 -5.14
CA ALA A 125 -3.11 -27.91 -5.32
C ALA A 125 -3.18 -27.09 -6.62
N LEU A 126 -3.53 -27.75 -7.74
CA LEU A 126 -3.67 -27.06 -9.03
C LEU A 126 -4.83 -26.06 -9.02
N ALA A 127 -6.00 -26.45 -8.51
CA ALA A 127 -7.17 -25.58 -8.45
C ALA A 127 -6.92 -24.34 -7.56
N ALA A 128 -6.31 -24.54 -6.37
CA ALA A 128 -5.97 -23.44 -5.48
C ALA A 128 -4.99 -22.45 -6.12
N ALA A 129 -3.90 -22.96 -6.73
CA ALA A 129 -2.91 -22.14 -7.41
C ALA A 129 -3.48 -21.44 -8.65
N LEU A 130 -4.35 -22.09 -9.43
CA LEU A 130 -5.00 -21.48 -10.59
C LEU A 130 -5.94 -20.35 -10.17
N LEU A 131 -6.78 -20.56 -9.15
CA LEU A 131 -7.65 -19.52 -8.61
C LEU A 131 -6.84 -18.35 -8.06
N PHE A 132 -5.76 -18.61 -7.33
CA PHE A 132 -4.84 -17.58 -6.86
C PHE A 132 -4.20 -16.82 -8.02
N ALA A 133 -3.71 -17.52 -9.06
CA ALA A 133 -3.08 -16.90 -10.22
C ALA A 133 -3.94 -15.85 -10.92
N VAL A 134 -5.27 -16.03 -10.92
CA VAL A 134 -6.19 -15.21 -11.73
C VAL A 134 -7.07 -14.28 -10.91
N HIS A 135 -6.99 -14.29 -9.57
CA HIS A 135 -7.93 -13.59 -8.71
C HIS A 135 -7.79 -12.06 -8.80
N PRO A 136 -8.87 -11.30 -9.08
CA PRO A 136 -8.80 -9.84 -9.28
C PRO A 136 -8.32 -9.04 -8.06
N ILE A 137 -8.43 -9.59 -6.84
CA ILE A 137 -7.96 -8.93 -5.61
C ILE A 137 -6.45 -8.71 -5.61
N HIS A 138 -5.71 -9.46 -6.44
CA HIS A 138 -4.26 -9.32 -6.57
C HIS A 138 -3.84 -8.16 -7.47
N THR A 139 -4.79 -7.54 -8.18
CA THR A 139 -4.45 -6.46 -9.13
C THR A 139 -3.72 -5.31 -8.45
N GLU A 140 -4.14 -4.90 -7.24
CA GLU A 140 -3.41 -3.87 -6.49
C GLU A 140 -1.97 -4.31 -6.15
N ALA A 141 -1.75 -5.57 -5.79
CA ALA A 141 -0.41 -6.06 -5.47
C ALA A 141 0.50 -6.19 -6.70
N VAL A 142 -0.06 -6.53 -7.89
CA VAL A 142 0.70 -6.83 -9.10
C VAL A 142 0.83 -5.61 -10.01
N ALA A 143 -0.26 -4.86 -10.23
CA ALA A 143 -0.30 -3.71 -11.13
C ALA A 143 0.23 -2.43 -10.49
N SER A 144 0.10 -2.24 -9.17
CA SER A 144 0.86 -1.21 -8.45
C SER A 144 2.30 -1.69 -8.26
N ILE A 145 3.28 -0.87 -8.64
CA ILE A 145 4.69 -1.26 -8.51
C ILE A 145 5.06 -1.42 -7.03
N VAL A 146 4.56 -0.54 -6.16
CA VAL A 146 4.79 -0.59 -4.70
C VAL A 146 4.21 -1.85 -4.05
N GLY A 147 3.22 -2.49 -4.67
CA GLY A 147 2.69 -3.78 -4.26
C GLY A 147 3.71 -4.92 -4.24
N ARG A 148 4.91 -4.72 -4.81
CA ARG A 148 6.04 -5.66 -4.80
C ARG A 148 6.37 -6.18 -3.40
N SER A 149 6.23 -5.36 -2.36
CA SER A 149 6.49 -5.75 -0.98
C SER A 149 5.63 -6.94 -0.52
N GLU A 150 4.37 -7.02 -0.98
CA GLU A 150 3.48 -8.16 -0.71
C GLU A 150 3.97 -9.44 -1.37
N MET A 151 4.37 -9.35 -2.63
CA MET A 151 4.81 -10.50 -3.42
C MET A 151 6.17 -11.02 -2.94
N LEU A 152 7.11 -10.13 -2.59
CA LEU A 152 8.39 -10.52 -2.01
C LEU A 152 8.20 -11.22 -0.66
N ALA A 153 7.42 -10.63 0.23
CA ALA A 153 7.14 -11.23 1.54
C ALA A 153 6.44 -12.60 1.39
N ALA A 154 5.39 -12.68 0.57
CA ALA A 154 4.67 -13.92 0.31
C ALA A 154 5.59 -14.99 -0.33
N GLY A 155 6.40 -14.61 -1.32
CA GLY A 155 7.33 -15.52 -1.98
C GLY A 155 8.37 -16.08 -1.03
N PHE A 156 9.01 -15.23 -0.23
CA PHE A 156 9.99 -15.68 0.77
C PHE A 156 9.35 -16.48 1.91
N LEU A 157 8.11 -16.14 2.34
CA LEU A 157 7.37 -16.95 3.33
C LEU A 157 7.05 -18.35 2.80
N LEU A 158 6.57 -18.47 1.57
CA LEU A 158 6.27 -19.76 0.95
C LEU A 158 7.56 -20.59 0.73
N ALA A 159 8.65 -19.93 0.33
CA ALA A 159 9.96 -20.57 0.21
C ALA A 159 10.48 -21.04 1.57
N ALA A 160 10.41 -20.20 2.61
CA ALA A 160 10.76 -20.59 3.98
C ALA A 160 9.94 -21.79 4.44
N TRP A 161 8.65 -21.82 4.15
CA TRP A 161 7.78 -22.93 4.54
C TRP A 161 8.11 -24.22 3.79
N LEU A 162 8.39 -24.18 2.50
CA LEU A 162 8.87 -25.34 1.73
C LEU A 162 10.21 -25.86 2.27
N LEU A 163 11.13 -24.98 2.65
CA LEU A 163 12.41 -25.33 3.26
C LEU A 163 12.22 -25.90 4.68
N HIS A 164 11.25 -25.37 5.43
CA HIS A 164 10.82 -25.94 6.71
C HIS A 164 10.37 -27.40 6.56
N LEU A 165 9.54 -27.68 5.58
CA LEU A 165 9.05 -29.05 5.32
C LEU A 165 10.15 -30.00 4.84
N ARG A 166 11.29 -29.50 4.34
CA ARG A 166 12.45 -30.25 3.87
C ARG A 166 13.62 -30.31 4.87
N ASP A 167 13.41 -29.83 6.08
CA ASP A 167 14.44 -29.80 7.15
C ASP A 167 15.69 -28.95 6.81
N ARG A 168 15.56 -27.95 5.94
CA ARG A 168 16.64 -27.04 5.56
C ARG A 168 16.64 -25.77 6.42
N GLN A 169 16.91 -25.91 7.72
CA GLN A 169 16.73 -24.87 8.74
C GLN A 169 17.46 -23.55 8.43
N ILE A 170 18.73 -23.59 7.98
CA ILE A 170 19.49 -22.35 7.70
C ILE A 170 18.81 -21.57 6.56
N LEU A 171 18.49 -22.24 5.45
CA LEU A 171 17.85 -21.59 4.31
C LEU A 171 16.43 -21.10 4.64
N GLU A 172 15.71 -21.82 5.49
CA GLU A 172 14.41 -21.39 6.04
C GLU A 172 14.54 -20.07 6.77
N LEU A 173 15.51 -19.93 7.70
CA LEU A 173 15.74 -18.72 8.47
C LEU A 173 16.21 -17.56 7.57
N VAL A 174 17.05 -17.83 6.56
CA VAL A 174 17.44 -16.82 5.56
C VAL A 174 16.22 -16.30 4.80
N CYS A 175 15.36 -17.20 4.30
CA CYS A 175 14.13 -16.79 3.62
C CYS A 175 13.19 -16.03 4.56
N LEU A 176 13.08 -16.41 5.84
CA LEU A 176 12.28 -15.68 6.83
C LEU A 176 12.82 -14.27 7.04
N VAL A 177 14.14 -14.09 7.17
CA VAL A 177 14.75 -12.75 7.28
C VAL A 177 14.45 -11.92 6.05
N LEU A 178 14.60 -12.46 4.84
CA LEU A 178 14.28 -11.76 3.60
C LEU A 178 12.78 -11.38 3.52
N ALA A 179 11.89 -12.25 3.99
CA ALA A 179 10.46 -11.96 4.07
C ALA A 179 10.18 -10.78 5.03
N LEU A 180 10.75 -10.82 6.23
CA LEU A 180 10.60 -9.77 7.26
C LEU A 180 11.14 -8.42 6.77
N LEU A 181 12.31 -8.41 6.11
CA LEU A 181 12.90 -7.22 5.52
C LEU A 181 12.19 -6.75 4.24
N SER A 182 11.29 -7.56 3.68
CA SER A 182 10.40 -7.15 2.58
C SER A 182 9.12 -6.51 3.09
N LYS A 183 8.50 -7.12 4.14
CA LYS A 183 7.28 -6.61 4.77
C LYS A 183 7.07 -7.18 6.16
N GLU A 184 6.65 -6.31 7.08
CA GLU A 184 6.40 -6.61 8.50
C GLU A 184 5.35 -7.72 8.73
N SER A 185 4.42 -7.94 7.80
CA SER A 185 3.41 -9.00 7.90
C SER A 185 4.00 -10.42 7.93
N ALA A 186 5.26 -10.59 7.52
CA ALA A 186 5.95 -11.88 7.53
C ALA A 186 6.20 -12.46 8.94
N VAL A 187 5.98 -11.70 10.02
CA VAL A 187 6.02 -12.21 11.41
C VAL A 187 5.02 -13.35 11.66
N CYS A 188 4.03 -13.54 10.77
CA CYS A 188 3.05 -14.63 10.83
C CYS A 188 3.64 -16.02 10.53
N PHE A 189 4.96 -16.16 10.27
CA PHE A 189 5.55 -17.44 9.86
C PHE A 189 5.48 -18.54 10.92
N LEU A 190 5.68 -18.22 12.19
CA LEU A 190 5.65 -19.22 13.26
C LEU A 190 4.32 -19.99 13.34
N PRO A 191 3.14 -19.34 13.42
CA PRO A 191 1.85 -20.04 13.38
C PRO A 191 1.64 -20.84 12.08
N LEU A 192 2.18 -20.38 10.94
CA LEU A 192 2.10 -21.12 9.68
C LEU A 192 2.91 -22.43 9.72
N ALA A 193 4.15 -22.37 10.22
CA ALA A 193 5.01 -23.55 10.38
C ALA A 193 4.37 -24.57 11.33
N LEU A 194 3.87 -24.13 12.47
CA LEU A 194 3.16 -24.98 13.44
C LEU A 194 1.90 -25.61 12.84
N ALA A 195 1.09 -24.86 12.09
CA ALA A 195 -0.10 -25.38 11.45
C ALA A 195 0.21 -26.40 10.35
N GLY A 196 1.29 -26.18 9.58
CA GLY A 196 1.78 -27.11 8.57
C GLY A 196 2.23 -28.45 9.16
N ASP A 197 3.03 -28.40 10.22
CA ASP A 197 3.51 -29.61 10.91
C ASP A 197 2.36 -30.34 11.61
N TYR A 198 1.44 -29.60 12.23
CA TYR A 198 0.23 -30.20 12.79
C TYR A 198 -0.61 -30.90 11.70
N ALA A 199 -0.83 -30.25 10.56
CA ALA A 199 -1.59 -30.81 9.46
C ALA A 199 -0.96 -32.11 8.91
N ARG A 200 0.36 -32.22 8.94
CA ARG A 200 1.11 -33.42 8.52
C ARG A 200 1.25 -34.48 9.63
N GLY A 201 1.06 -34.07 10.89
CA GLY A 201 1.38 -34.93 12.05
C GLY A 201 2.88 -35.11 12.28
N GLU A 202 3.70 -34.19 11.79
CA GLU A 202 5.16 -34.25 11.77
C GLU A 202 5.75 -33.03 12.46
N PHE A 203 5.63 -32.95 13.78
CA PHE A 203 6.21 -31.86 14.53
C PHE A 203 7.73 -31.86 14.50
N LYS A 204 8.31 -30.69 14.29
CA LYS A 204 9.74 -30.46 14.31
C LYS A 204 10.26 -30.35 15.76
N PRO A 205 11.58 -30.52 15.99
CA PRO A 205 12.19 -30.27 17.29
C PRO A 205 11.85 -28.84 17.78
N ARG A 206 11.54 -28.70 19.08
CA ARG A 206 11.17 -27.42 19.70
C ARG A 206 12.19 -26.30 19.44
N GLN A 207 13.47 -26.63 19.41
CA GLN A 207 14.55 -25.69 19.11
C GLN A 207 14.34 -24.95 17.78
N ARG A 208 13.76 -25.59 16.76
CA ARG A 208 13.50 -24.97 15.45
C ARG A 208 12.49 -23.83 15.56
N TYR A 209 11.40 -24.03 16.31
CA TYR A 209 10.40 -22.98 16.55
C TYR A 209 10.97 -21.83 17.38
N PHE A 210 11.89 -22.11 18.33
CA PHE A 210 12.60 -21.05 19.05
C PHE A 210 13.45 -20.18 18.14
N TRP A 211 14.14 -20.75 17.14
CA TRP A 211 14.88 -19.95 16.16
C TRP A 211 13.95 -19.08 15.30
N ILE A 212 12.82 -19.62 14.81
CA ILE A 212 11.82 -18.86 14.07
C ILE A 212 11.29 -17.71 14.94
N ALA A 213 10.91 -18.00 16.18
CA ALA A 213 10.42 -16.99 17.13
C ALA A 213 11.49 -15.95 17.45
N GLY A 214 12.74 -16.39 17.68
CA GLY A 214 13.88 -15.50 17.98
C GLY A 214 14.19 -14.52 16.85
N VAL A 215 14.22 -15.00 15.60
CA VAL A 215 14.41 -14.15 14.41
C VAL A 215 13.26 -13.15 14.27
N SER A 216 12.02 -13.60 14.45
CA SER A 216 10.85 -12.71 14.38
C SER A 216 10.87 -11.67 15.50
N ALA A 217 11.20 -12.04 16.73
CA ALA A 217 11.31 -11.15 17.88
C ALA A 217 12.45 -10.13 17.70
N LEU A 218 13.60 -10.58 17.18
CA LEU A 218 14.72 -9.69 16.85
C LEU A 218 14.31 -8.63 15.83
N TYR A 219 13.64 -9.05 14.75
CA TYR A 219 13.11 -8.13 13.74
C TYR A 219 12.13 -7.11 14.35
N VAL A 220 11.20 -7.56 15.18
CA VAL A 220 10.24 -6.68 15.87
C VAL A 220 10.97 -5.69 16.77
N GLY A 221 12.03 -6.12 17.48
CA GLY A 221 12.88 -5.23 18.30
C GLY A 221 13.65 -4.20 17.46
N VAL A 222 14.19 -4.60 16.30
CA VAL A 222 14.84 -3.69 15.34
C VAL A 222 13.82 -2.69 14.80
N LEU A 223 12.64 -3.15 14.38
CA LEU A 223 11.57 -2.29 13.87
C LEU A 223 11.14 -1.26 14.93
N TRP A 224 10.95 -1.69 16.18
CA TRP A 224 10.62 -0.81 17.30
C TRP A 224 11.69 0.27 17.50
N LYS A 225 12.97 -0.10 17.50
CA LYS A 225 14.08 0.85 17.63
C LYS A 225 14.14 1.84 16.47
N VAL A 226 14.01 1.33 15.23
CA VAL A 226 14.05 2.13 14.01
C VAL A 226 12.89 3.11 13.93
N GLN A 227 11.72 2.74 14.46
CA GLN A 227 10.54 3.60 14.55
C GLN A 227 10.53 4.53 15.78
N GLY A 228 11.64 4.68 16.48
CA GLY A 228 11.79 5.61 17.60
C GLY A 228 11.19 5.13 18.93
N GLY A 229 11.02 3.83 19.12
CA GLY A 229 10.55 3.25 20.37
C GLY A 229 9.04 3.31 20.62
N ARG A 230 8.24 3.55 19.57
CA ARG A 230 6.81 3.85 19.68
C ARG A 230 5.97 2.98 18.75
N PHE A 231 5.67 1.75 19.15
CA PHE A 231 4.62 0.99 18.46
C PHE A 231 3.25 1.61 18.70
N GLY A 232 2.57 2.00 17.63
CA GLY A 232 1.18 2.50 17.70
C GLY A 232 1.05 3.98 18.07
N GLU A 233 2.13 4.70 18.42
CA GLU A 233 2.12 6.16 18.58
C GLU A 233 2.49 6.91 17.28
N VAL A 234 2.83 6.21 16.21
CA VAL A 234 2.78 6.84 14.88
C VAL A 234 1.34 7.29 14.74
N SER A 235 1.12 8.59 14.78
CA SER A 235 -0.21 9.18 14.67
C SER A 235 -0.84 8.70 13.37
N VAL A 236 -1.59 7.61 13.47
CA VAL A 236 -2.34 7.09 12.33
C VAL A 236 -3.27 8.21 11.90
N ASN A 237 -3.12 8.65 10.66
CA ASN A 237 -3.95 9.71 10.14
C ASN A 237 -5.41 9.21 10.12
N PHE A 238 -6.32 10.00 10.70
CA PHE A 238 -7.76 9.71 10.72
C PHE A 238 -8.32 9.41 9.32
N LEU A 239 -7.88 10.15 8.30
CA LEU A 239 -8.28 9.90 6.92
C LEU A 239 -7.88 8.50 6.44
N ASP A 240 -6.67 8.05 6.78
CA ASP A 240 -6.15 6.75 6.32
C ASP A 240 -6.78 5.58 7.06
N ASN A 241 -6.96 5.75 8.37
CA ASN A 241 -7.51 4.69 9.22
C ASN A 241 -8.34 5.26 10.38
N PRO A 242 -9.61 5.56 10.14
CA PRO A 242 -10.50 6.07 11.18
C PRO A 242 -10.78 5.07 12.32
N LEU A 243 -10.43 3.78 12.18
CA LEU A 243 -10.50 2.81 13.28
C LEU A 243 -9.58 3.18 14.44
N ALA A 244 -8.48 3.88 14.17
CA ALA A 244 -7.53 4.27 15.21
C ALA A 244 -8.13 5.25 16.23
N SER A 245 -9.14 6.02 15.85
CA SER A 245 -9.83 6.96 16.73
C SER A 245 -10.93 6.34 17.60
N LEU A 246 -11.32 5.08 17.32
CA LEU A 246 -12.39 4.41 18.05
C LEU A 246 -11.90 3.79 19.36
N PRO A 247 -12.74 3.75 20.41
CA PRO A 247 -12.53 2.90 21.57
C PRO A 247 -12.30 1.44 21.18
N ALA A 248 -11.49 0.71 21.95
CA ALA A 248 -11.05 -0.65 21.59
C ALA A 248 -12.20 -1.60 21.21
N THR A 249 -13.33 -1.55 21.92
CA THR A 249 -14.51 -2.37 21.64
C THR A 249 -15.05 -2.11 20.23
N TRP A 250 -15.33 -0.84 19.90
CA TRP A 250 -15.86 -0.47 18.60
C TRP A 250 -14.84 -0.67 17.48
N ARG A 251 -13.56 -0.45 17.77
CA ARG A 251 -12.48 -0.75 16.83
C ARG A 251 -12.45 -2.22 16.43
N ILE A 252 -12.46 -3.13 17.41
CA ILE A 252 -12.45 -4.58 17.16
C ILE A 252 -13.70 -4.99 16.37
N LEU A 253 -14.88 -4.53 16.74
CA LEU A 253 -16.13 -4.88 16.07
C LEU A 253 -16.17 -4.36 14.61
N ASN A 254 -15.70 -3.13 14.37
CA ASN A 254 -15.60 -2.61 13.00
C ASN A 254 -14.47 -3.29 12.21
N ALA A 255 -13.36 -3.68 12.84
CA ALA A 255 -12.32 -4.47 12.20
C ALA A 255 -12.85 -5.83 11.70
N LEU A 256 -13.74 -6.49 12.46
CA LEU A 256 -14.44 -7.70 12.00
C LEU A 256 -15.36 -7.41 10.80
N ARG A 257 -16.01 -6.24 10.75
CA ARG A 257 -16.79 -5.84 9.56
C ARG A 257 -15.90 -5.62 8.33
N VAL A 258 -14.72 -5.01 8.52
CA VAL A 258 -13.72 -4.89 7.44
C VAL A 258 -13.25 -6.27 6.98
N ALA A 259 -13.02 -7.21 7.90
CA ALA A 259 -12.67 -8.59 7.55
C ALA A 259 -13.76 -9.25 6.68
N TRP A 260 -15.04 -9.01 6.98
CA TRP A 260 -16.16 -9.49 6.14
C TRP A 260 -16.22 -8.80 4.78
N LYS A 261 -15.82 -7.53 4.68
CA LYS A 261 -15.70 -6.86 3.39
C LYS A 261 -14.63 -7.54 2.52
N TYR A 262 -13.49 -7.96 3.09
CA TYR A 262 -12.50 -8.77 2.37
C TYR A 262 -13.09 -10.10 1.88
N VAL A 263 -13.85 -10.82 2.71
CA VAL A 263 -14.54 -12.05 2.29
C VAL A 263 -15.48 -11.77 1.12
N GLY A 264 -16.24 -10.67 1.18
CA GLY A 264 -17.11 -10.23 0.10
C GLY A 264 -16.34 -10.00 -1.22
N LEU A 265 -15.18 -9.31 -1.17
CA LEU A 265 -14.34 -9.06 -2.34
C LEU A 265 -13.64 -10.33 -2.85
N LEU A 266 -13.35 -11.30 -1.97
CA LEU A 266 -12.81 -12.59 -2.38
C LEU A 266 -13.87 -13.46 -3.09
N ILE A 267 -15.14 -13.36 -2.71
CA ILE A 267 -16.24 -14.08 -3.36
C ILE A 267 -16.69 -13.36 -4.64
N TYR A 268 -16.84 -12.05 -4.57
CA TYR A 268 -17.34 -11.22 -5.67
C TYR A 268 -16.49 -9.95 -5.83
N PRO A 269 -15.39 -9.98 -6.62
CA PRO A 269 -14.47 -8.88 -6.83
C PRO A 269 -14.99 -7.84 -7.85
N GLY A 270 -16.25 -7.42 -7.70
CA GLY A 270 -16.93 -6.49 -8.61
C GLY A 270 -16.49 -5.05 -8.40
N ALA A 271 -16.51 -4.56 -7.16
CA ALA A 271 -16.19 -3.17 -6.79
C ALA A 271 -14.84 -3.10 -6.07
N LEU A 272 -13.75 -3.13 -6.85
CA LEU A 272 -12.38 -2.98 -6.34
C LEU A 272 -11.93 -1.52 -6.41
N SER A 273 -11.23 -1.04 -5.36
CA SER A 273 -10.72 0.32 -5.26
C SER A 273 -9.24 0.33 -4.87
N TYR A 274 -8.51 1.35 -5.30
CA TYR A 274 -7.14 1.59 -4.84
C TYR A 274 -7.10 2.22 -3.44
N ASP A 275 -8.23 2.76 -2.98
CA ASP A 275 -8.37 3.48 -1.72
C ASP A 275 -9.66 3.11 -0.99
N TYR A 276 -9.55 2.88 0.31
CA TYR A 276 -10.64 2.60 1.24
C TYR A 276 -10.61 3.54 2.45
N SER A 277 -9.95 4.69 2.34
CA SER A 277 -9.84 5.70 3.39
C SER A 277 -11.21 6.31 3.77
N TYR A 278 -11.23 7.28 4.67
CA TYR A 278 -12.44 7.92 5.17
C TYR A 278 -13.24 8.61 4.03
N ASN A 279 -14.50 8.36 3.84
CA ASN A 279 -15.48 7.50 4.48
C ASN A 279 -15.91 6.36 3.53
N ALA A 280 -14.94 5.69 2.87
CA ALA A 280 -15.21 4.56 1.96
C ALA A 280 -15.86 3.37 2.70
N ILE A 281 -15.55 3.20 3.98
CA ILE A 281 -16.14 2.20 4.87
C ILE A 281 -16.76 2.94 6.05
N ARG A 282 -18.08 2.93 6.12
CA ARG A 282 -18.81 3.52 7.22
C ARG A 282 -18.57 2.74 8.52
N LEU A 283 -18.13 3.43 9.57
CA LEU A 283 -17.95 2.88 10.90
C LEU A 283 -19.19 3.09 11.75
N TYR A 284 -19.39 2.23 12.74
CA TYR A 284 -20.57 2.25 13.60
C TYR A 284 -20.16 2.01 15.06
N GLU A 285 -20.75 2.80 15.95
CA GLU A 285 -20.62 2.65 17.40
C GLU A 285 -21.93 2.14 18.02
N ASP A 286 -22.55 1.18 17.34
CA ASP A 286 -23.76 0.52 17.80
C ASP A 286 -23.74 -1.00 17.53
N TRP A 287 -24.47 -1.75 18.35
CA TRP A 287 -24.52 -3.19 18.29
C TRP A 287 -25.27 -3.74 17.06
N ARG A 288 -26.27 -3.02 16.57
CA ARG A 288 -27.10 -3.49 15.45
C ARG A 288 -26.29 -3.71 14.21
N HIS A 289 -25.37 -2.81 13.91
CA HIS A 289 -24.53 -2.85 12.71
C HIS A 289 -23.24 -3.67 12.89
N THR A 290 -22.79 -3.88 14.13
CA THR A 290 -21.49 -4.55 14.38
C THR A 290 -21.64 -6.00 14.83
N PHE A 291 -22.69 -6.34 15.57
CA PHE A 291 -22.91 -7.67 16.14
C PHE A 291 -23.01 -8.80 15.10
N PRO A 292 -23.72 -8.64 13.94
CA PRO A 292 -23.79 -9.70 12.94
C PRO A 292 -22.41 -10.13 12.43
N ALA A 293 -21.49 -9.17 12.22
CA ALA A 293 -20.12 -9.47 11.80
C ALA A 293 -19.32 -10.21 12.87
N ALA A 294 -19.52 -9.86 14.14
CA ALA A 294 -18.88 -10.55 15.26
C ALA A 294 -19.36 -12.01 15.37
N VAL A 295 -20.66 -12.25 15.30
CA VAL A 295 -21.25 -13.61 15.34
C VAL A 295 -20.72 -14.45 14.18
N ALA A 296 -20.70 -13.89 12.98
CA ALA A 296 -20.21 -14.60 11.81
C ALA A 296 -18.70 -14.89 11.90
N ALA A 297 -17.89 -13.96 12.45
CA ALA A 297 -16.46 -14.19 12.68
C ALA A 297 -16.22 -15.31 13.72
N ILE A 298 -17.00 -15.33 14.79
CA ILE A 298 -16.96 -16.41 15.80
C ILE A 298 -17.32 -17.75 15.16
N ALA A 299 -18.37 -17.79 14.31
CA ALA A 299 -18.76 -19.02 13.63
C ALA A 299 -17.66 -19.55 12.69
N VAL A 300 -17.00 -18.66 11.92
CA VAL A 300 -15.88 -19.05 11.04
C VAL A 300 -14.68 -19.55 11.86
N LEU A 301 -14.36 -18.87 12.96
CA LEU A 301 -13.31 -19.31 13.88
C LEU A 301 -13.64 -20.67 14.50
N ALA A 302 -14.87 -20.87 14.94
CA ALA A 302 -15.33 -22.15 15.50
C ALA A 302 -15.24 -23.30 14.47
N LEU A 303 -15.60 -23.05 13.20
CA LEU A 303 -15.43 -24.00 12.12
C LEU A 303 -13.95 -24.35 11.88
N TRP A 304 -13.07 -23.39 11.99
CA TRP A 304 -11.63 -23.66 11.86
C TRP A 304 -11.07 -24.41 13.05
N LEU A 305 -11.46 -24.07 14.28
CA LEU A 305 -11.10 -24.83 15.48
C LEU A 305 -11.62 -26.27 15.43
N TRP A 306 -12.85 -26.46 14.90
CA TRP A 306 -13.36 -27.81 14.64
C TRP A 306 -12.53 -28.56 13.59
N ALA A 307 -12.05 -27.89 12.54
CA ALA A 307 -11.17 -28.50 11.54
C ALA A 307 -9.82 -28.87 12.15
N LEU A 308 -9.28 -28.07 13.07
CA LEU A 308 -8.10 -28.39 13.89
C LEU A 308 -8.36 -29.66 14.73
N TRP A 309 -9.43 -29.68 15.51
CA TRP A 309 -9.79 -30.80 16.38
C TRP A 309 -9.99 -32.10 15.58
N SER A 310 -10.71 -32.02 14.45
CA SER A 310 -10.99 -33.15 13.57
C SER A 310 -9.83 -33.50 12.60
N ARG A 311 -8.67 -32.87 12.76
CA ARG A 311 -7.44 -33.09 11.98
C ARG A 311 -7.64 -33.06 10.46
N ARG A 312 -8.49 -32.15 9.98
CA ARG A 312 -8.76 -31.96 8.55
C ARG A 312 -7.64 -31.12 7.91
N ARG A 313 -6.55 -31.81 7.51
CA ARG A 313 -5.27 -31.21 7.06
C ARG A 313 -5.41 -30.01 6.12
N GLY A 314 -6.14 -30.16 5.02
CA GLY A 314 -6.33 -29.06 4.05
C GLY A 314 -7.06 -27.87 4.64
N TRP A 315 -8.08 -28.08 5.47
CA TRP A 315 -8.84 -27.01 6.15
C TRP A 315 -8.00 -26.27 7.19
N VAL A 316 -7.16 -27.03 7.92
CA VAL A 316 -6.21 -26.44 8.89
C VAL A 316 -5.24 -25.51 8.17
N LEU A 317 -4.69 -25.96 7.04
CA LEU A 317 -3.76 -25.17 6.24
C LEU A 317 -4.43 -23.92 5.66
N ALA A 318 -5.62 -24.07 5.06
CA ALA A 318 -6.37 -22.95 4.48
C ALA A 318 -6.69 -21.86 5.52
N GLY A 319 -7.18 -22.28 6.70
CA GLY A 319 -7.48 -21.36 7.79
C GLY A 319 -6.22 -20.71 8.38
N ALA A 320 -5.13 -21.47 8.53
CA ALA A 320 -3.86 -20.91 9.03
C ALA A 320 -3.33 -19.82 8.11
N ILE A 321 -3.30 -20.04 6.79
CA ILE A 321 -2.87 -19.02 5.82
C ILE A 321 -3.76 -17.78 5.91
N TYR A 322 -5.08 -17.98 5.95
CA TYR A 322 -6.04 -16.87 5.99
C TYR A 322 -5.91 -16.06 7.29
N PHE A 323 -6.03 -16.71 8.44
CA PHE A 323 -6.04 -16.02 9.73
C PHE A 323 -4.68 -15.44 10.12
N ALA A 324 -3.58 -16.22 9.95
CA ALA A 324 -2.25 -15.71 10.26
C ALA A 324 -1.83 -14.59 9.29
N GLY A 325 -2.19 -14.69 8.00
CA GLY A 325 -1.92 -13.67 7.01
C GLY A 325 -2.63 -12.35 7.29
N PHE A 326 -3.88 -12.38 7.79
CA PHE A 326 -4.61 -11.17 8.18
C PHE A 326 -4.28 -10.67 9.59
N ALA A 327 -3.73 -11.47 10.48
CA ALA A 327 -3.58 -11.13 11.91
C ALA A 327 -2.86 -9.79 12.14
N VAL A 328 -1.81 -9.51 11.35
CA VAL A 328 -1.00 -8.28 11.47
C VAL A 328 -1.73 -7.06 10.92
N THR A 329 -2.56 -7.23 9.89
CA THR A 329 -3.23 -6.13 9.16
C THR A 329 -4.70 -5.96 9.52
N ALA A 330 -5.18 -6.76 10.49
CA ALA A 330 -6.60 -6.78 10.87
C ALA A 330 -7.10 -5.51 11.57
N ASN A 331 -6.23 -4.61 12.03
CA ASN A 331 -6.58 -3.39 12.80
C ASN A 331 -7.33 -3.67 14.13
N ALA A 332 -7.44 -4.90 14.56
CA ALA A 332 -8.20 -5.27 15.74
C ALA A 332 -7.44 -4.91 17.03
N LEU A 333 -6.19 -5.36 17.17
CA LEU A 333 -5.36 -5.11 18.35
C LEU A 333 -4.56 -3.82 18.23
N VAL A 334 -3.83 -3.66 17.13
CA VAL A 334 -3.01 -2.49 16.83
C VAL A 334 -3.51 -1.88 15.53
N PRO A 335 -3.89 -0.59 15.50
CA PRO A 335 -4.21 0.10 14.26
C PRO A 335 -2.99 0.17 13.35
N THR A 336 -3.18 -0.14 12.08
CA THR A 336 -2.15 0.00 11.04
C THR A 336 -2.33 1.32 10.28
N GLY A 337 -1.42 1.66 9.37
CA GLY A 337 -1.47 2.90 8.59
C GLY A 337 -2.66 3.02 7.63
N THR A 338 -3.48 1.97 7.45
CA THR A 338 -4.66 1.99 6.58
C THR A 338 -5.78 1.13 7.16
N ILE A 339 -7.04 1.55 6.97
CA ILE A 339 -8.20 0.76 7.38
C ILE A 339 -8.33 -0.53 6.57
N MET A 340 -8.08 -0.48 5.26
CA MET A 340 -8.20 -1.59 4.32
C MET A 340 -7.36 -1.29 3.05
N GLY A 341 -6.85 -2.34 2.39
CA GLY A 341 -6.25 -2.31 1.06
C GLY A 341 -6.35 -3.70 0.43
N GLU A 342 -6.65 -3.79 -0.85
CA GLU A 342 -6.79 -5.10 -1.54
C GLU A 342 -5.48 -5.88 -1.50
N ARG A 343 -4.34 -5.18 -1.63
CA ARG A 343 -3.00 -5.76 -1.53
C ARG A 343 -2.77 -6.52 -0.22
N LEU A 344 -3.41 -6.11 0.89
CA LEU A 344 -3.26 -6.79 2.19
C LEU A 344 -3.89 -8.19 2.19
N ALA A 345 -4.82 -8.46 1.26
CA ALA A 345 -5.41 -9.76 1.06
C ALA A 345 -4.56 -10.69 0.17
N TYR A 346 -3.42 -10.22 -0.37
CA TYR A 346 -2.61 -11.00 -1.31
C TYR A 346 -2.22 -12.37 -0.75
N PHE A 347 -1.48 -12.44 0.35
CA PHE A 347 -1.10 -13.71 0.97
C PHE A 347 -2.29 -14.44 1.61
N PRO A 348 -3.19 -13.79 2.38
CA PRO A 348 -4.36 -14.46 2.95
C PRO A 348 -5.30 -15.11 1.94
N SER A 349 -5.43 -14.54 0.74
CA SER A 349 -6.28 -15.11 -0.32
C SER A 349 -5.83 -16.50 -0.79
N ALA A 350 -4.56 -16.87 -0.61
CA ALA A 350 -4.09 -18.22 -0.87
C ALA A 350 -4.82 -19.25 0.01
N GLY A 351 -5.10 -18.90 1.27
CA GLY A 351 -5.93 -19.70 2.16
C GLY A 351 -7.39 -19.83 1.68
N PHE A 352 -7.95 -18.73 1.19
CA PHE A 352 -9.31 -18.73 0.61
C PHE A 352 -9.38 -19.57 -0.67
N CYS A 353 -8.43 -19.41 -1.59
CA CYS A 353 -8.35 -20.22 -2.81
C CYS A 353 -8.20 -21.71 -2.52
N LEU A 354 -7.39 -22.05 -1.50
CA LEU A 354 -7.25 -23.43 -1.03
C LEU A 354 -8.55 -23.96 -0.44
N LEU A 355 -9.28 -23.16 0.35
CA LEU A 355 -10.59 -23.53 0.89
C LEU A 355 -11.59 -23.82 -0.23
N LEU A 356 -11.69 -22.96 -1.24
CA LEU A 356 -12.54 -23.19 -2.40
C LEU A 356 -12.18 -24.47 -3.13
N ALA A 357 -10.89 -24.72 -3.37
CA ALA A 357 -10.42 -25.95 -4.02
C ALA A 357 -10.80 -27.21 -3.23
N LEU A 358 -10.69 -27.17 -1.89
CA LEU A 358 -11.12 -28.27 -1.01
C LEU A 358 -12.63 -28.53 -1.08
N MET A 359 -13.44 -27.48 -1.15
CA MET A 359 -14.89 -27.61 -1.32
C MET A 359 -15.24 -28.20 -2.69
N TRP A 360 -14.46 -27.87 -3.72
CA TRP A 360 -14.63 -28.33 -5.10
C TRP A 360 -14.40 -29.83 -5.29
N VAL A 361 -13.62 -30.48 -4.40
CA VAL A 361 -13.41 -31.94 -4.42
C VAL A 361 -14.74 -32.70 -4.32
N ARG A 362 -15.72 -32.18 -3.59
CA ARG A 362 -17.05 -32.81 -3.50
C ARG A 362 -17.76 -32.84 -4.86
N LEU A 363 -17.68 -31.74 -5.61
CA LEU A 363 -18.23 -31.68 -6.97
C LEU A 363 -17.51 -32.63 -7.92
N LYS A 364 -16.18 -32.74 -7.81
CA LYS A 364 -15.36 -33.66 -8.60
C LYS A 364 -15.74 -35.12 -8.34
N LYS A 365 -16.04 -35.48 -7.09
CA LYS A 365 -16.51 -36.83 -6.75
C LYS A 365 -17.88 -37.18 -7.32
N LEU A 366 -18.74 -36.20 -7.56
CA LEU A 366 -20.04 -36.39 -8.20
C LEU A 366 -19.89 -36.55 -9.73
N LYS A 367 -19.22 -35.57 -10.41
CA LYS A 367 -18.93 -35.60 -11.85
C LYS A 367 -17.65 -34.81 -12.15
N ALA A 368 -16.55 -35.51 -12.45
CA ALA A 368 -15.26 -34.89 -12.71
C ALA A 368 -15.26 -33.87 -13.86
N ALA A 369 -15.97 -34.16 -14.96
CA ALA A 369 -16.08 -33.25 -16.10
C ALA A 369 -16.73 -31.90 -15.71
N TRP A 370 -17.80 -31.94 -14.91
CA TRP A 370 -18.47 -30.72 -14.43
C TRP A 370 -17.59 -29.91 -13.47
N ALA A 371 -16.80 -30.59 -12.62
CA ALA A 371 -15.87 -29.88 -11.73
C ALA A 371 -14.79 -29.14 -12.52
N TRP A 372 -14.21 -29.77 -13.53
CA TRP A 372 -13.22 -29.10 -14.38
C TRP A 372 -13.84 -27.96 -15.19
N ALA A 373 -15.01 -28.18 -15.81
CA ALA A 373 -15.70 -27.14 -16.57
C ALA A 373 -16.02 -25.92 -15.70
N ALA A 374 -16.57 -26.13 -14.51
CA ALA A 374 -16.89 -25.05 -13.59
C ALA A 374 -15.63 -24.33 -13.06
N LEU A 375 -14.51 -25.05 -12.82
CA LEU A 375 -13.23 -24.42 -12.46
C LEU A 375 -12.69 -23.55 -13.60
N ILE A 376 -12.74 -24.03 -14.85
CA ILE A 376 -12.31 -23.28 -16.03
C ILE A 376 -13.17 -22.02 -16.22
N VAL A 377 -14.49 -22.15 -16.09
CA VAL A 377 -15.41 -20.99 -16.20
C VAL A 377 -15.13 -19.97 -15.10
N LEU A 378 -14.96 -20.40 -13.84
CA LEU A 378 -14.68 -19.50 -12.73
C LEU A 378 -13.31 -18.82 -12.91
N ALA A 379 -12.26 -19.60 -13.21
CA ALA A 379 -10.92 -19.05 -13.45
C ALA A 379 -10.89 -18.10 -14.65
N GLY A 380 -11.63 -18.42 -15.73
CA GLY A 380 -11.80 -17.56 -16.89
C GLY A 380 -12.50 -16.24 -16.55
N ALA A 381 -13.59 -16.29 -15.78
CA ALA A 381 -14.32 -15.10 -15.33
C ALA A 381 -13.47 -14.21 -14.42
N LEU A 382 -12.77 -14.79 -13.43
CA LEU A 382 -11.85 -14.06 -12.55
C LEU A 382 -10.68 -13.47 -13.34
N GLY A 383 -10.08 -14.24 -14.26
CA GLY A 383 -8.99 -13.77 -15.11
C GLY A 383 -9.43 -12.62 -16.02
N ALA A 384 -10.59 -12.72 -16.66
CA ALA A 384 -11.15 -11.64 -17.48
C ALA A 384 -11.38 -10.37 -16.64
N ARG A 385 -11.92 -10.52 -15.42
CA ARG A 385 -12.09 -9.39 -14.48
C ARG A 385 -10.75 -8.78 -14.06
N SER A 386 -9.70 -9.60 -13.84
CA SER A 386 -8.35 -9.12 -13.55
C SER A 386 -7.77 -8.33 -14.73
N VAL A 387 -7.88 -8.83 -15.97
CA VAL A 387 -7.44 -8.11 -17.18
C VAL A 387 -8.13 -6.74 -17.30
N VAL A 388 -9.43 -6.66 -17.01
CA VAL A 388 -10.17 -5.40 -17.01
C VAL A 388 -9.67 -4.49 -15.88
N ARG A 389 -9.51 -5.01 -14.67
CA ARG A 389 -9.07 -4.24 -13.51
C ARG A 389 -7.63 -3.71 -13.66
N ASN A 390 -6.73 -4.47 -14.30
CA ASN A 390 -5.37 -4.02 -14.57
C ASN A 390 -5.33 -2.70 -15.36
N ARG A 391 -6.33 -2.45 -16.22
CA ARG A 391 -6.44 -1.21 -17.01
C ARG A 391 -6.74 0.01 -16.15
N ASP A 392 -7.38 -0.18 -15.01
CA ASP A 392 -7.63 0.92 -14.06
C ASP A 392 -6.30 1.50 -13.54
N TRP A 393 -5.25 0.68 -13.43
CA TRP A 393 -3.90 1.06 -13.01
C TRP A 393 -3.02 1.65 -14.13
N ARG A 394 -3.59 1.93 -15.30
CA ARG A 394 -2.80 2.40 -16.45
C ARG A 394 -2.21 3.80 -16.24
N THR A 395 -2.97 4.71 -15.64
CA THR A 395 -2.57 6.09 -15.33
C THR A 395 -3.25 6.53 -14.02
N ASN A 396 -2.79 7.63 -13.43
CA ASN A 396 -3.48 8.23 -12.27
C ASN A 396 -4.93 8.58 -12.59
N PHE A 397 -5.21 9.13 -13.77
CA PHE A 397 -6.57 9.48 -14.17
C PHE A 397 -7.50 8.27 -14.19
N THR A 398 -7.07 7.16 -14.83
CA THR A 398 -7.88 5.93 -14.89
C THR A 398 -8.06 5.32 -13.51
N LEU A 399 -7.02 5.35 -12.66
CA LEU A 399 -7.03 4.80 -11.32
C LEU A 399 -7.99 5.56 -10.41
N PHE A 400 -7.88 6.90 -10.36
CA PHE A 400 -8.70 7.72 -9.49
C PHE A 400 -10.16 7.77 -9.96
N SER A 401 -10.39 7.81 -11.28
CA SER A 401 -11.73 7.69 -11.87
C SER A 401 -12.40 6.35 -11.50
N ALA A 402 -11.66 5.24 -11.54
CA ALA A 402 -12.16 3.94 -11.08
C ALA A 402 -12.43 3.93 -9.57
N GLY A 403 -11.58 4.60 -8.77
CA GLY A 403 -11.75 4.74 -7.32
C GLY A 403 -13.02 5.48 -6.95
N VAL A 404 -13.27 6.65 -7.55
CA VAL A 404 -14.52 7.42 -7.33
C VAL A 404 -15.76 6.59 -7.66
N ARG A 405 -15.74 5.83 -8.79
CA ARG A 405 -16.86 4.95 -9.15
C ARG A 405 -17.07 3.79 -8.16
N ALA A 406 -15.99 3.20 -7.66
CA ALA A 406 -16.07 2.04 -6.78
C ALA A 406 -16.44 2.41 -5.33
N VAL A 407 -15.96 3.55 -4.85
CA VAL A 407 -16.16 4.04 -3.47
C VAL A 407 -16.48 5.55 -3.47
N PRO A 408 -17.69 5.94 -3.91
CA PRO A 408 -18.06 7.35 -4.02
C PRO A 408 -18.15 8.08 -2.65
N GLY A 409 -18.04 7.38 -1.55
CA GLY A 409 -17.93 7.94 -0.20
C GLY A 409 -16.50 8.22 0.25
N SER A 410 -15.45 7.95 -0.56
CA SER A 410 -14.07 8.27 -0.19
C SER A 410 -13.73 9.72 -0.47
N SER A 411 -13.47 10.49 0.59
CA SER A 411 -12.99 11.87 0.47
C SER A 411 -11.67 11.96 -0.30
N ARG A 412 -10.76 10.98 -0.07
CA ARG A 412 -9.47 10.92 -0.77
C ARG A 412 -9.62 10.63 -2.27
N ALA A 413 -10.52 9.71 -2.64
CA ALA A 413 -10.73 9.40 -4.05
C ALA A 413 -11.17 10.64 -4.85
N HIS A 414 -12.10 11.43 -4.30
CA HIS A 414 -12.51 12.70 -4.87
C HIS A 414 -11.38 13.73 -4.89
N CYS A 415 -10.63 13.87 -3.79
CA CYS A 415 -9.51 14.81 -3.73
C CYS A 415 -8.42 14.46 -4.78
N ASN A 416 -8.05 13.20 -4.92
CA ASN A 416 -7.09 12.75 -5.93
C ASN A 416 -7.60 12.97 -7.36
N MET A 417 -8.90 12.76 -7.61
CA MET A 417 -9.51 13.02 -8.91
C MET A 417 -9.53 14.53 -9.22
N GLY A 418 -9.87 15.36 -8.22
CA GLY A 418 -9.77 16.82 -8.31
C GLY A 418 -8.36 17.29 -8.66
N GLY A 419 -7.33 16.67 -8.08
CA GLY A 419 -5.93 16.91 -8.44
C GLY A 419 -5.64 16.64 -9.92
N GLN A 420 -6.14 15.53 -10.49
CA GLN A 420 -5.95 15.22 -11.91
C GLN A 420 -6.66 16.22 -12.85
N TYR A 421 -7.84 16.71 -12.47
CA TYR A 421 -8.50 17.77 -13.22
C TYR A 421 -7.72 19.09 -13.11
N LEU A 422 -7.17 19.39 -11.93
CA LEU A 422 -6.34 20.59 -11.72
C LEU A 422 -5.07 20.55 -12.58
N ASP A 423 -4.36 19.41 -12.61
CA ASP A 423 -3.17 19.20 -13.44
C ASP A 423 -3.47 19.32 -14.93
N SER A 424 -4.71 18.99 -15.33
CA SER A 424 -5.20 19.11 -16.71
C SER A 424 -5.77 20.51 -17.03
N GLY A 425 -5.71 21.46 -16.08
CA GLY A 425 -6.25 22.81 -16.24
C GLY A 425 -7.78 22.93 -16.18
N GLN A 426 -8.48 21.85 -15.85
CA GLN A 426 -9.95 21.80 -15.78
C GLN A 426 -10.45 22.27 -14.40
N LEU A 427 -10.35 23.59 -14.13
CA LEU A 427 -10.55 24.17 -12.79
C LEU A 427 -11.96 23.94 -12.23
N ASP A 428 -13.01 23.98 -13.07
CA ASP A 428 -14.39 23.78 -12.61
C ASP A 428 -14.64 22.32 -12.19
N ALA A 429 -14.14 21.36 -12.97
CA ALA A 429 -14.23 19.95 -12.64
C ALA A 429 -13.41 19.64 -11.38
N ALA A 430 -12.20 20.22 -11.25
CA ALA A 430 -11.38 20.09 -10.07
C ALA A 430 -12.10 20.57 -8.81
N LEU A 431 -12.69 21.77 -8.88
CA LEU A 431 -13.41 22.36 -7.74
C LEU A 431 -14.62 21.52 -7.34
N THR A 432 -15.36 20.96 -8.31
CA THR A 432 -16.50 20.06 -8.05
C THR A 432 -16.07 18.83 -7.25
N GLU A 433 -14.96 18.22 -7.62
CA GLU A 433 -14.42 17.05 -6.91
C GLU A 433 -13.88 17.41 -5.51
N PHE A 434 -13.20 18.57 -5.35
CA PHE A 434 -12.75 19.03 -4.04
C PHE A 434 -13.93 19.40 -3.13
N GLN A 435 -14.98 20.02 -3.66
CA GLN A 435 -16.21 20.30 -2.91
C GLN A 435 -16.90 19.02 -2.46
N THR A 436 -16.93 17.99 -3.31
CA THR A 436 -17.44 16.65 -2.93
C THR A 436 -16.59 16.05 -1.83
N ALA A 437 -15.25 16.12 -1.94
CA ALA A 437 -14.35 15.69 -0.88
C ALA A 437 -14.61 16.41 0.45
N LEU A 438 -14.84 17.72 0.42
CA LEU A 438 -15.16 18.54 1.59
C LEU A 438 -16.57 18.28 2.14
N ALA A 439 -17.54 17.92 1.31
CA ALA A 439 -18.87 17.50 1.76
C ALA A 439 -18.79 16.18 2.56
N ILE A 440 -17.85 15.29 2.22
CA ILE A 440 -17.58 14.04 2.95
C ILE A 440 -16.73 14.29 4.21
N TYR A 441 -15.69 15.11 4.09
CA TYR A 441 -14.79 15.47 5.18
C TYR A 441 -14.47 16.97 5.13
N PRO A 442 -15.20 17.81 5.91
CA PRO A 442 -15.12 19.28 5.85
C PRO A 442 -13.73 19.85 6.19
N ASP A 443 -12.94 19.12 6.99
CA ASP A 443 -11.63 19.55 7.46
C ASP A 443 -10.48 18.87 6.72
N TYR A 444 -10.71 18.48 5.46
CA TYR A 444 -9.68 17.83 4.64
C TYR A 444 -8.66 18.86 4.12
N PRO A 445 -7.42 18.89 4.69
CA PRO A 445 -6.49 19.96 4.40
C PRO A 445 -6.08 20.07 2.93
N ASP A 446 -5.93 18.94 2.21
CA ASP A 446 -5.56 18.95 0.79
C ASP A 446 -6.69 19.55 -0.07
N ALA A 447 -7.93 19.14 0.17
CA ALA A 447 -9.07 19.64 -0.59
C ALA A 447 -9.34 21.13 -0.30
N LEU A 448 -9.17 21.57 0.96
CA LEU A 448 -9.25 23.00 1.35
C LEU A 448 -8.18 23.81 0.63
N GLU A 449 -6.91 23.34 0.65
CA GLU A 449 -5.79 24.02 0.02
C GLU A 449 -6.00 24.19 -1.49
N TYR A 450 -6.31 23.10 -2.20
CA TYR A 450 -6.50 23.17 -3.65
C TYR A 450 -7.72 23.99 -4.03
N SER A 451 -8.81 23.93 -3.27
CA SER A 451 -9.96 24.82 -3.48
C SER A 451 -9.56 26.28 -3.30
N GLY A 452 -8.83 26.61 -2.24
CA GLY A 452 -8.34 27.96 -1.97
C GLY A 452 -7.42 28.50 -3.09
N LEU A 453 -6.52 27.65 -3.60
CA LEU A 453 -5.64 28.02 -4.72
C LEU A 453 -6.43 28.27 -6.01
N ILE A 454 -7.50 27.52 -6.27
CA ILE A 454 -8.39 27.74 -7.43
C ILE A 454 -9.14 29.05 -7.25
N GLU A 455 -9.74 29.30 -6.08
CA GLU A 455 -10.49 30.54 -5.81
C GLU A 455 -9.59 31.80 -5.90
N SER A 456 -8.34 31.69 -5.43
CA SER A 456 -7.35 32.76 -5.60
C SER A 456 -7.04 33.06 -7.08
N ARG A 457 -6.97 32.04 -7.95
CA ARG A 457 -6.79 32.20 -9.40
C ARG A 457 -8.02 32.86 -10.07
N ARG A 458 -9.21 32.66 -9.50
CA ARG A 458 -10.46 33.29 -9.97
C ARG A 458 -10.63 34.71 -9.46
N GLY A 459 -9.76 35.18 -8.55
CA GLY A 459 -9.86 36.52 -7.95
C GLY A 459 -10.81 36.57 -6.75
N HIS A 460 -11.30 35.45 -6.24
CA HIS A 460 -12.13 35.39 -5.03
C HIS A 460 -11.25 35.36 -3.78
N ASP A 461 -10.49 36.45 -3.56
CA ASP A 461 -9.38 36.49 -2.62
C ASP A 461 -9.79 36.23 -1.15
N GLN A 462 -10.96 36.72 -0.74
CA GLN A 462 -11.46 36.53 0.62
C GLN A 462 -11.81 35.05 0.89
N GLN A 463 -12.48 34.41 -0.06
CA GLN A 463 -12.83 32.99 0.03
C GLN A 463 -11.57 32.10 -0.02
N ALA A 464 -10.60 32.48 -0.87
CA ALA A 464 -9.31 31.77 -0.95
C ALA A 464 -8.56 31.85 0.37
N LEU A 465 -8.53 33.02 1.03
CA LEU A 465 -7.88 33.21 2.31
C LEU A 465 -8.51 32.31 3.38
N GLU A 466 -9.85 32.32 3.52
CA GLU A 466 -10.56 31.46 4.48
C GLU A 466 -10.25 29.97 4.29
N LEU A 467 -10.25 29.50 3.03
CA LEU A 467 -9.96 28.10 2.73
C LEU A 467 -8.50 27.74 3.05
N LEU A 468 -7.55 28.61 2.75
CA LEU A 468 -6.13 28.37 3.03
C LEU A 468 -5.81 28.46 4.52
N GLU A 469 -6.44 29.36 5.29
CA GLU A 469 -6.34 29.39 6.75
C GLU A 469 -6.84 28.09 7.37
N ARG A 470 -8.00 27.60 6.96
CA ARG A 470 -8.53 26.32 7.42
C ARG A 470 -7.60 25.16 7.04
N ALA A 471 -7.09 25.14 5.79
CA ALA A 471 -6.15 24.13 5.34
C ALA A 471 -4.90 24.08 6.24
N PHE A 472 -4.34 25.23 6.57
CA PHE A 472 -3.18 25.35 7.44
C PHE A 472 -3.51 24.95 8.88
N PHE A 473 -4.63 25.40 9.44
CA PHE A 473 -5.08 25.08 10.80
C PHE A 473 -5.21 23.57 11.03
N PHE A 474 -5.79 22.84 10.07
CA PHE A 474 -5.95 21.39 10.16
C PHE A 474 -4.69 20.59 9.77
N THR A 475 -3.59 21.27 9.45
CA THR A 475 -2.31 20.62 9.10
C THR A 475 -1.44 20.44 10.34
N ARG A 476 -1.04 19.21 10.63
CA ARG A 476 -0.12 18.93 11.74
C ARG A 476 1.28 19.48 11.42
N LYS A 477 1.99 19.98 12.42
CA LYS A 477 3.35 20.54 12.27
C LYS A 477 4.37 19.50 11.76
N GLU A 478 4.16 18.23 12.07
CA GLU A 478 4.98 17.11 11.63
C GLU A 478 4.70 16.67 10.18
N SER A 479 3.66 17.22 9.56
CA SER A 479 3.33 16.92 8.17
C SER A 479 4.41 17.45 7.23
N THR A 480 4.80 16.64 6.26
CA THR A 480 5.72 17.05 5.18
C THR A 480 5.19 18.23 4.36
N ARG A 481 3.88 18.47 4.38
CA ARG A 481 3.21 19.57 3.68
C ARG A 481 3.05 20.84 4.52
N TYR A 482 3.42 20.83 5.79
CA TYR A 482 3.25 21.98 6.68
C TYR A 482 3.93 23.25 6.14
N GLY A 483 5.21 23.12 5.75
CA GLY A 483 5.96 24.24 5.20
C GLY A 483 5.38 24.78 3.89
N GLU A 484 4.93 23.91 2.99
CA GLU A 484 4.29 24.34 1.73
C GLU A 484 2.98 25.09 1.97
N ARG A 485 2.14 24.60 2.89
CA ARG A 485 0.86 25.26 3.23
C ARG A 485 1.09 26.60 3.91
N ALA A 486 2.09 26.69 4.78
CA ALA A 486 2.50 27.98 5.36
C ALA A 486 2.90 28.98 4.28
N VAL A 487 3.67 28.55 3.25
CA VAL A 487 4.06 29.40 2.11
C VAL A 487 2.85 29.79 1.26
N ASN A 488 1.92 28.87 0.98
CA ASN A 488 0.73 29.17 0.18
C ASN A 488 -0.20 30.15 0.90
N LEU A 489 -0.40 29.99 2.21
CA LEU A 489 -1.18 30.94 3.03
C LEU A 489 -0.45 32.29 3.13
N ALA A 490 0.88 32.31 3.34
CA ALA A 490 1.65 33.54 3.36
C ALA A 490 1.56 34.31 2.05
N ALA A 491 1.64 33.60 0.91
CA ALA A 491 1.45 34.23 -0.41
C ALA A 491 0.04 34.88 -0.54
N MET A 492 -0.97 34.25 0.05
CA MET A 492 -2.32 34.83 0.07
C MET A 492 -2.40 36.07 0.96
N PHE A 493 -1.81 36.04 2.15
CA PHE A 493 -1.69 37.22 3.02
C PHE A 493 -0.93 38.36 2.35
N MET A 494 0.15 38.07 1.63
CA MET A 494 0.87 39.08 0.83
C MET A 494 -0.04 39.71 -0.25
N LYS A 495 -0.87 38.89 -0.90
CA LYS A 495 -1.82 39.37 -1.95
C LYS A 495 -2.88 40.29 -1.41
N VAL A 496 -3.36 40.08 -0.19
CA VAL A 496 -4.35 40.93 0.48
C VAL A 496 -3.72 42.04 1.34
N GLY A 497 -2.39 42.22 1.31
CA GLY A 497 -1.67 43.32 1.98
C GLY A 497 -1.33 43.06 3.45
N GLN A 498 -1.54 41.86 3.97
CA GLN A 498 -1.27 41.48 5.37
C GLN A 498 0.17 40.91 5.51
N SER A 499 1.15 41.82 5.40
CA SER A 499 2.56 41.42 5.32
C SER A 499 3.17 40.94 6.65
N ASP A 500 2.57 41.30 7.81
CA ASP A 500 3.07 40.82 9.13
C ASP A 500 2.70 39.39 9.39
N GLU A 501 1.46 38.98 9.08
CA GLU A 501 0.96 37.61 9.13
C GLU A 501 1.75 36.72 8.19
N ALA A 502 1.98 37.19 6.96
CA ALA A 502 2.80 36.49 5.99
C ALA A 502 4.23 36.23 6.49
N MET A 503 4.86 37.23 7.10
CA MET A 503 6.21 37.12 7.65
C MET A 503 6.29 36.04 8.73
N GLY A 504 5.30 35.98 9.63
CA GLY A 504 5.21 34.94 10.68
C GLY A 504 5.17 33.54 10.10
N LEU A 505 4.35 33.31 9.08
CA LEU A 505 4.20 32.01 8.41
C LEU A 505 5.46 31.61 7.63
N LEU A 506 6.11 32.56 6.94
CA LEU A 506 7.33 32.30 6.21
C LEU A 506 8.48 31.92 7.14
N ASN A 507 8.58 32.55 8.33
CA ASN A 507 9.54 32.14 9.34
C ASN A 507 9.30 30.70 9.81
N GLN A 508 8.05 30.31 10.06
CA GLN A 508 7.70 28.93 10.42
C GLN A 508 8.03 27.95 9.28
N ALA A 509 7.75 28.33 8.03
CA ALA A 509 8.04 27.49 6.86
C ALA A 509 9.55 27.24 6.71
N ILE A 510 10.37 28.27 6.92
CA ILE A 510 11.83 28.20 6.86
C ILE A 510 12.39 27.34 8.02
N GLU A 511 11.84 27.48 9.23
CA GLU A 511 12.22 26.67 10.39
C GLU A 511 12.03 25.17 10.14
N VAL A 512 10.87 24.81 9.57
CA VAL A 512 10.50 23.38 9.33
C VAL A 512 11.17 22.84 8.06
N ALA A 513 11.32 23.66 7.03
CA ALA A 513 11.85 23.27 5.73
C ALA A 513 12.87 24.33 5.20
N PRO A 514 14.11 24.36 5.70
CA PRO A 514 15.11 25.35 5.30
C PRO A 514 15.45 25.33 3.80
N GLY A 515 15.22 24.22 3.13
CA GLY A 515 15.40 24.06 1.67
C GLY A 515 14.24 24.59 0.81
N ASN A 516 13.20 25.18 1.39
CA ASN A 516 12.06 25.70 0.63
C ASN A 516 12.38 27.07 0.02
N ALA A 517 12.84 27.08 -1.24
CA ALA A 517 13.19 28.28 -1.98
C ALA A 517 12.06 29.33 -2.04
N ARG A 518 10.77 28.89 -2.13
CA ARG A 518 9.63 29.79 -2.19
C ARG A 518 9.42 30.55 -0.88
N ALA A 519 9.71 29.92 0.26
CA ALA A 519 9.61 30.58 1.56
C ALA A 519 10.62 31.74 1.65
N TRP A 520 11.88 31.49 1.29
CA TRP A 520 12.92 32.51 1.24
C TRP A 520 12.58 33.62 0.24
N ALA A 521 12.17 33.26 -0.98
CA ALA A 521 11.83 34.25 -2.00
C ALA A 521 10.67 35.17 -1.59
N ASN A 522 9.60 34.60 -1.01
CA ASN A 522 8.47 35.40 -0.52
C ASN A 522 8.87 36.32 0.64
N ARG A 523 9.71 35.85 1.56
CA ARG A 523 10.20 36.67 2.67
C ARG A 523 11.11 37.80 2.17
N ALA A 524 11.95 37.51 1.19
CA ALA A 524 12.78 38.52 0.52
C ALA A 524 11.94 39.66 -0.08
N VAL A 525 10.79 39.33 -0.71
CA VAL A 525 9.85 40.34 -1.26
C VAL A 525 9.27 41.22 -0.15
N ILE A 526 8.91 40.65 1.01
CA ILE A 526 8.40 41.44 2.13
C ILE A 526 9.51 42.36 2.69
N TYR A 527 10.76 41.89 2.83
CA TYR A 527 11.87 42.74 3.23
C TYR A 527 12.11 43.89 2.24
N TYR A 528 12.00 43.63 0.93
CA TYR A 528 12.11 44.64 -0.10
C TYR A 528 11.01 45.69 0.04
N TRP A 529 9.73 45.32 0.22
CA TRP A 529 8.62 46.24 0.45
C TRP A 529 8.80 47.10 1.70
N ARG A 530 9.50 46.61 2.72
CA ARG A 530 9.81 47.33 3.96
C ARG A 530 11.06 48.19 3.85
N GLY A 531 11.73 48.25 2.68
CA GLY A 531 12.97 48.99 2.46
C GLY A 531 14.21 48.32 3.05
N ASN A 532 14.11 47.10 3.58
CA ASN A 532 15.28 46.37 4.10
C ASN A 532 15.99 45.61 2.96
N VAL A 533 16.76 46.39 2.15
CA VAL A 533 17.41 45.91 0.93
C VAL A 533 18.43 44.77 1.23
N GLU A 534 19.14 44.84 2.34
CA GLU A 534 20.16 43.86 2.69
C GLU A 534 19.55 42.50 3.03
N SER A 535 18.54 42.48 3.90
CA SER A 535 17.81 41.24 4.22
C SER A 535 17.11 40.66 2.99
N ALA A 536 16.56 41.52 2.13
CA ALA A 536 15.93 41.09 0.88
C ALA A 536 16.94 40.39 -0.05
N ARG A 537 18.15 40.90 -0.15
CA ARG A 537 19.25 40.32 -0.95
C ARG A 537 19.64 38.94 -0.40
N VAL A 538 19.94 38.85 0.91
CA VAL A 538 20.37 37.61 1.56
C VAL A 538 19.32 36.50 1.38
N ASP A 539 18.05 36.80 1.60
CA ASP A 539 16.97 35.81 1.43
C ASP A 539 16.79 35.41 -0.04
N ALA A 540 16.91 36.35 -0.98
CA ALA A 540 16.80 36.03 -2.41
C ALA A 540 17.99 35.17 -2.90
N GLU A 541 19.20 35.43 -2.44
CA GLU A 541 20.38 34.61 -2.73
C GLU A 541 20.23 33.21 -2.12
N THR A 542 19.70 33.10 -0.90
CA THR A 542 19.42 31.82 -0.25
C THR A 542 18.34 31.03 -1.01
N ALA A 543 17.31 31.71 -1.53
CA ALA A 543 16.32 31.09 -2.39
C ALA A 543 16.95 30.49 -3.65
N LEU A 544 17.89 31.19 -4.31
CA LEU A 544 18.58 30.67 -5.49
C LEU A 544 19.59 29.56 -5.19
N LEU A 545 20.17 29.52 -3.98
CA LEU A 545 20.98 28.37 -3.53
C LEU A 545 20.11 27.11 -3.41
N ALA A 546 18.87 27.25 -2.95
CA ALA A 546 17.93 26.13 -2.81
C ALA A 546 17.28 25.74 -4.16
N ASP A 547 16.95 26.72 -4.99
CA ASP A 547 16.40 26.52 -6.34
C ASP A 547 16.95 27.61 -7.31
N PRO A 548 18.01 27.30 -8.08
CA PRO A 548 18.61 28.22 -9.03
C PRO A 548 17.64 28.76 -10.10
N SER A 549 16.53 28.05 -10.34
CA SER A 549 15.52 28.44 -11.33
C SER A 549 14.41 29.33 -10.77
N ASN A 550 14.41 29.68 -9.48
CA ASN A 550 13.35 30.43 -8.83
C ASN A 550 13.15 31.84 -9.47
N PRO A 551 12.04 32.06 -10.20
CA PRO A 551 11.89 33.28 -11.02
C PRO A 551 11.66 34.55 -10.16
N GLN A 552 11.09 34.39 -8.97
CA GLN A 552 10.81 35.50 -8.06
C GLN A 552 12.09 36.04 -7.43
N ALA A 553 12.98 35.14 -6.98
CA ALA A 553 14.27 35.53 -6.44
C ALA A 553 15.17 36.16 -7.51
N GLN A 554 15.19 35.60 -8.74
CA GLN A 554 15.95 36.19 -9.87
C GLN A 554 15.49 37.61 -10.17
N LYS A 555 14.17 37.84 -10.34
CA LYS A 555 13.60 39.18 -10.60
C LYS A 555 13.89 40.14 -9.47
N LEU A 556 13.84 39.70 -8.22
CA LEU A 556 14.11 40.58 -7.09
C LEU A 556 15.59 41.03 -7.06
N LEU A 557 16.54 40.10 -7.28
CA LEU A 557 17.96 40.46 -7.32
C LEU A 557 18.30 41.38 -8.51
N GLU A 558 17.65 41.20 -9.65
CA GLU A 558 17.75 42.11 -10.78
C GLU A 558 17.25 43.54 -10.44
N ALA A 559 16.09 43.63 -9.78
CA ALA A 559 15.55 44.90 -9.29
C ALA A 559 16.46 45.58 -8.25
N LEU A 560 17.15 44.78 -7.39
CA LEU A 560 18.09 45.33 -6.41
C LEU A 560 19.42 45.80 -7.00
N ARG A 561 19.77 45.34 -8.22
CA ARG A 561 20.97 45.81 -8.96
C ARG A 561 20.76 47.12 -9.70
N THR A 562 19.50 47.39 -10.13
CA THR A 562 19.13 48.64 -10.81
C THR A 562 18.72 49.66 -9.77
N PRO A 563 19.44 50.82 -9.62
CA PRO A 563 19.08 51.81 -8.63
C PRO A 563 17.82 52.58 -9.09
N THR A 564 16.63 52.00 -8.91
CA THR A 564 15.38 52.72 -9.06
C THR A 564 14.94 53.27 -7.71
N ARG A 565 14.81 54.62 -7.63
CA ARG A 565 14.21 55.29 -6.47
C ARG A 565 12.88 54.63 -6.09
N VAL A 566 12.90 53.90 -5.00
CA VAL A 566 11.65 53.41 -4.38
C VAL A 566 10.97 54.61 -3.77
N ALA A 567 9.84 55.05 -4.36
CA ALA A 567 8.91 55.90 -3.67
C ALA A 567 8.17 55.10 -2.60
N PRO A 568 8.14 55.53 -1.36
CA PRO A 568 7.36 54.84 -0.32
C PRO A 568 5.87 54.93 -0.65
N ARG A 569 5.21 53.79 -0.67
CA ARG A 569 3.74 53.71 -0.65
C ARG A 569 3.24 53.39 0.74
#